data_b7ed88de470d9d585be15b658b1cf841
#
_entry.id   b7ed88de470d9d585be15b658b1cf841
#
_cell.length_a   1.000
_cell.length_b   1.000
_cell.length_c   1.000
_cell.angle_alpha   90.00
_cell.angle_beta   90.00
_cell.angle_gamma   90.00
#
_symmetry.space_group_name_H-M   'P 1'
#
loop_
_entity.id
_entity.type
_entity.pdbx_description
1 polymer ?
#
loop_
_entity_poly.entity_id
_entity_poly.type
_entity_poly.pdbx_seq_one_letter_code
_entity_poly.pdbx_strand_id
1 'polypeptide(L)'
;MHISARELPGLRRPIRAQLRLGAASIFLRSKDAELEHRRPMEAGLKPMQCMAEDCIASHKDLSIDVRISCAWSRLLTLPAVGQLTREEHWRNYARARFEQIYAEDADQWDIRVARDLPGRDRIAVAWPVELRERLLTHANVHSVRVDLLEQLDLLLTQIPKFSGCLLEIEPGGAAMVLLSYGKFRRARWCRFEDAQGLAAAVCTEWASVQAIETVPAGEIALALASVAPRADTDQARAVRLLASRLGISHAFSLTDRAQCTPSHSTTVT
;
A
#
# COMPACT_ATOMS: atom_id res chain seq x y z
N MET A 1 49.64 -8.05 3.37
CA MET A 1 49.35 -8.14 1.92
C MET A 1 47.90 -7.73 1.71
N HIS A 2 47.62 -6.44 1.44
CA HIS A 2 46.26 -5.94 1.18
C HIS A 2 45.98 -6.14 -0.31
N ILE A 3 45.09 -7.09 -0.62
CA ILE A 3 44.56 -7.24 -1.96
C ILE A 3 43.46 -6.19 -2.11
N SER A 4 43.79 -5.09 -2.79
CA SER A 4 42.83 -4.11 -3.25
C SER A 4 41.86 -4.80 -4.20
N ALA A 5 40.57 -4.80 -3.89
CA ALA A 5 39.53 -5.27 -4.80
C ALA A 5 39.50 -4.37 -6.02
N ARG A 6 40.26 -4.75 -7.07
CA ARG A 6 40.15 -4.16 -8.41
C ARG A 6 38.71 -4.35 -8.87
N GLU A 7 38.01 -3.27 -9.10
CA GLU A 7 36.74 -3.24 -9.80
C GLU A 7 36.90 -4.02 -11.13
N LEU A 8 36.22 -5.13 -11.23
CA LEU A 8 36.16 -5.91 -12.48
C LEU A 8 35.44 -5.01 -13.51
N PRO A 9 36.10 -4.65 -14.63
CA PRO A 9 35.44 -3.86 -15.67
C PRO A 9 34.35 -4.72 -16.32
N GLY A 10 33.09 -4.30 -16.18
CA GLY A 10 31.96 -4.90 -16.90
C GLY A 10 30.69 -5.22 -16.09
N LEU A 11 30.74 -5.27 -14.78
CA LEU A 11 29.53 -5.46 -13.96
C LEU A 11 28.89 -4.08 -13.68
N ARG A 12 28.15 -3.56 -14.67
CA ARG A 12 27.23 -2.45 -14.40
C ARG A 12 26.19 -2.98 -13.41
N ARG A 13 26.11 -2.37 -12.23
CA ARG A 13 25.02 -2.67 -11.27
C ARG A 13 23.70 -2.43 -12.00
N PRO A 14 22.76 -3.38 -12.02
CA PRO A 14 21.49 -3.18 -12.69
C PRO A 14 20.80 -1.96 -12.10
N ILE A 15 20.21 -1.14 -12.97
CA ILE A 15 19.46 0.04 -12.57
C ILE A 15 18.20 -0.44 -11.83
N ARG A 16 18.00 0.02 -10.61
CA ARG A 16 16.79 -0.31 -9.85
C ARG A 16 15.58 0.39 -10.45
N ALA A 17 14.51 -0.37 -10.61
CA ALA A 17 13.22 0.12 -11.06
C ALA A 17 12.11 -0.41 -10.16
N GLN A 18 11.01 0.32 -10.11
CA GLN A 18 9.79 -0.08 -9.43
C GLN A 18 8.68 -0.25 -10.45
N LEU A 19 8.06 -1.43 -10.46
CA LEU A 19 6.87 -1.71 -11.24
C LEU A 19 5.65 -1.76 -10.33
N ARG A 20 4.69 -0.87 -10.53
CA ARG A 20 3.42 -0.88 -9.80
C ARG A 20 2.33 -1.51 -10.66
N LEU A 21 1.69 -2.54 -10.12
CA LEU A 21 0.53 -3.21 -10.71
C LEU A 21 -0.74 -2.63 -10.07
N GLY A 22 -1.33 -1.63 -10.74
CA GLY A 22 -2.56 -0.96 -10.31
C GLY A 22 -3.83 -1.65 -10.81
N ALA A 23 -4.99 -1.09 -10.48
CA ALA A 23 -6.30 -1.62 -10.89
C ALA A 23 -6.52 -1.57 -12.41
N ALA A 24 -6.09 -0.49 -13.05
CA ALA A 24 -6.30 -0.23 -14.48
C ALA A 24 -5.02 0.14 -15.24
N SER A 25 -3.87 0.16 -14.58
CA SER A 25 -2.59 0.49 -15.20
C SER A 25 -1.44 -0.24 -14.55
N ILE A 26 -0.38 -0.47 -15.32
CA ILE A 26 0.94 -0.74 -14.79
C ILE A 26 1.81 0.51 -14.96
N PHE A 27 2.65 0.71 -13.99
CA PHE A 27 3.54 1.86 -13.94
C PHE A 27 4.95 1.42 -13.61
N LEU A 28 5.88 1.58 -14.58
CA LEU A 28 7.29 1.31 -14.40
C LEU A 28 8.03 2.62 -14.20
N ARG A 29 8.73 2.73 -13.08
CA ARG A 29 9.56 3.89 -12.74
C ARG A 29 10.99 3.46 -12.49
N SER A 30 11.92 4.06 -13.19
CA SER A 30 13.35 3.99 -12.93
C SER A 30 13.90 5.39 -12.65
N LYS A 31 15.21 5.49 -12.40
CA LYS A 31 15.87 6.80 -12.22
C LYS A 31 15.73 7.70 -13.45
N ASP A 32 15.72 7.09 -14.64
CA ASP A 32 15.87 7.80 -15.91
C ASP A 32 14.62 7.73 -16.79
N ALA A 33 13.59 6.94 -16.40
CA ALA A 33 12.40 6.75 -17.21
C ALA A 33 11.16 6.44 -16.36
N GLU A 34 10.04 6.95 -16.83
CA GLU A 34 8.71 6.59 -16.35
C GLU A 34 7.87 6.11 -17.53
N LEU A 35 7.26 4.95 -17.37
CA LEU A 35 6.41 4.33 -18.38
C LEU A 35 5.08 3.94 -17.74
N GLU A 36 3.98 4.33 -18.37
CA GLU A 36 2.64 3.96 -17.94
C GLU A 36 1.91 3.24 -19.08
N HIS A 37 1.40 2.04 -18.78
CA HIS A 37 0.48 1.33 -19.65
C HIS A 37 -0.88 1.24 -18.99
N ARG A 38 -1.94 1.69 -19.67
CA ARG A 38 -3.32 1.66 -19.20
C ARG A 38 -4.12 0.59 -19.92
N ARG A 39 -5.03 -0.05 -19.17
CA ARG A 39 -6.09 -0.89 -19.73
C ARG A 39 -7.43 -0.57 -19.06
N PRO A 40 -8.55 -0.90 -19.69
CA PRO A 40 -9.86 -0.82 -19.04
C PRO A 40 -9.88 -1.65 -17.76
N MET A 41 -10.48 -1.11 -16.71
CA MET A 41 -10.59 -1.74 -15.38
C MET A 41 -11.33 -3.09 -15.42
N GLU A 42 -12.20 -3.27 -16.41
CA GLU A 42 -12.98 -4.49 -16.65
C GLU A 42 -12.13 -5.68 -17.13
N ALA A 43 -10.88 -5.43 -17.51
CA ALA A 43 -9.99 -6.47 -18.03
C ALA A 43 -9.67 -7.58 -17.01
N GLY A 44 -9.78 -7.28 -15.70
CA GLY A 44 -9.49 -8.22 -14.62
C GLY A 44 -7.98 -8.46 -14.39
N LEU A 45 -7.66 -9.36 -13.46
CA LEU A 45 -6.28 -9.60 -13.01
C LEU A 45 -5.39 -10.22 -14.10
N LYS A 46 -5.88 -11.23 -14.84
CA LYS A 46 -5.06 -11.96 -15.84
C LYS A 46 -4.47 -11.06 -16.93
N PRO A 47 -5.24 -10.21 -17.62
CA PRO A 47 -4.67 -9.26 -18.58
C PRO A 47 -3.69 -8.27 -17.98
N MET A 48 -3.90 -7.82 -16.75
CA MET A 48 -2.95 -6.95 -16.06
C MET A 48 -1.65 -7.67 -15.73
N GLN A 49 -1.74 -8.93 -15.34
CA GLN A 49 -0.59 -9.78 -15.09
C GLN A 49 0.23 -10.00 -16.38
N CYS A 50 -0.41 -10.37 -17.49
CA CYS A 50 0.28 -10.54 -18.79
C CYS A 50 0.99 -9.23 -19.18
N MET A 51 0.34 -8.08 -19.05
CA MET A 51 0.94 -6.79 -19.35
C MET A 51 2.15 -6.48 -18.45
N ALA A 52 2.10 -6.87 -17.17
CA ALA A 52 3.23 -6.71 -16.25
C ALA A 52 4.40 -7.64 -16.66
N GLU A 53 4.11 -8.89 -16.99
CA GLU A 53 5.11 -9.86 -17.48
C GLU A 53 5.78 -9.38 -18.77
N ASP A 54 5.01 -8.86 -19.74
CA ASP A 54 5.53 -8.28 -20.98
C ASP A 54 6.44 -7.06 -20.70
N CYS A 55 6.02 -6.20 -19.78
CA CYS A 55 6.81 -5.05 -19.35
C CYS A 55 8.12 -5.49 -18.71
N ILE A 56 8.10 -6.47 -17.80
CA ILE A 56 9.29 -7.03 -17.15
C ILE A 56 10.23 -7.65 -18.18
N ALA A 57 9.69 -8.45 -19.10
CA ALA A 57 10.45 -9.11 -20.15
C ALA A 57 11.11 -8.12 -21.13
N SER A 58 10.49 -6.97 -21.36
CA SER A 58 11.02 -5.90 -22.22
C SER A 58 12.15 -5.10 -21.57
N HIS A 59 12.29 -5.17 -20.23
CA HIS A 59 13.26 -4.38 -19.46
C HIS A 59 14.24 -5.26 -18.69
N LYS A 60 14.91 -6.20 -19.38
CA LYS A 60 15.82 -7.20 -18.78
C LYS A 60 17.03 -6.60 -18.05
N ASP A 61 17.44 -5.39 -18.46
CA ASP A 61 18.57 -4.68 -17.85
C ASP A 61 18.24 -3.99 -16.52
N LEU A 62 16.95 -3.95 -16.17
CA LEU A 62 16.47 -3.36 -14.92
C LEU A 62 16.35 -4.42 -13.83
N SER A 63 16.65 -4.02 -12.62
CA SER A 63 16.40 -4.76 -11.39
C SER A 63 15.07 -4.28 -10.80
N ILE A 64 14.02 -5.09 -10.89
CA ILE A 64 12.64 -4.65 -10.68
C ILE A 64 12.11 -5.10 -9.32
N ASP A 65 11.60 -4.13 -8.54
CA ASP A 65 10.76 -4.37 -7.37
C ASP A 65 9.29 -4.17 -7.76
N VAL A 66 8.48 -5.22 -7.67
CA VAL A 66 7.06 -5.18 -8.03
C VAL A 66 6.22 -4.78 -6.83
N ARG A 67 5.34 -3.80 -7.03
CA ARG A 67 4.35 -3.31 -6.07
C ARG A 67 2.94 -3.66 -6.55
N ILE A 68 2.21 -4.40 -5.75
CA ILE A 68 0.83 -4.80 -6.06
C ILE A 68 -0.13 -3.87 -5.31
N SER A 69 -1.06 -3.26 -6.05
CA SER A 69 -2.15 -2.49 -5.50
C SER A 69 -3.14 -3.37 -4.72
N CYS A 70 -3.77 -2.79 -3.72
CA CYS A 70 -4.85 -3.43 -2.99
C CYS A 70 -6.09 -3.78 -3.83
N ALA A 71 -6.20 -3.27 -5.05
CA ALA A 71 -7.25 -3.68 -5.99
C ALA A 71 -7.20 -5.19 -6.30
N TRP A 72 -6.02 -5.81 -6.20
CA TRP A 72 -5.78 -7.24 -6.46
C TRP A 72 -5.59 -8.06 -5.19
N SER A 73 -5.94 -7.50 -4.04
CA SER A 73 -5.74 -8.14 -2.75
C SER A 73 -7.03 -8.18 -1.93
N ARG A 74 -6.98 -8.91 -0.82
CA ARG A 74 -8.00 -8.93 0.24
C ARG A 74 -7.42 -8.31 1.49
N LEU A 75 -8.17 -7.45 2.14
CA LEU A 75 -7.78 -6.79 3.38
C LEU A 75 -8.52 -7.39 4.56
N LEU A 76 -7.80 -7.67 5.64
CA LEU A 76 -8.34 -8.21 6.87
C LEU A 76 -7.93 -7.34 8.05
N THR A 77 -8.87 -7.06 8.94
CA THR A 77 -8.56 -6.61 10.29
C THR A 77 -8.54 -7.81 11.22
N LEU A 78 -7.45 -8.01 11.92
CA LEU A 78 -7.23 -9.08 12.87
C LEU A 78 -7.33 -8.49 14.29
N PRO A 79 -8.40 -8.76 15.03
CA PRO A 79 -8.51 -8.34 16.42
C PRO A 79 -7.36 -8.83 17.27
N ALA A 80 -6.99 -8.05 18.29
CA ALA A 80 -5.98 -8.43 19.24
C ALA A 80 -6.38 -9.71 19.99
N VAL A 81 -5.52 -10.71 19.93
CA VAL A 81 -5.66 -11.94 20.71
C VAL A 81 -4.45 -12.03 21.65
N GLY A 82 -4.69 -11.87 22.95
CA GLY A 82 -3.61 -11.72 23.95
C GLY A 82 -2.59 -12.86 24.01
N GLN A 83 -2.93 -14.03 23.48
CA GLN A 83 -2.05 -15.19 23.44
C GLN A 83 -1.15 -15.26 22.19
N LEU A 84 -1.42 -14.44 21.17
CA LEU A 84 -0.68 -14.46 19.92
C LEU A 84 0.56 -13.55 20.01
N THR A 85 1.68 -14.10 20.44
CA THR A 85 2.94 -13.36 20.57
C THR A 85 3.90 -13.59 19.41
N ARG A 86 3.81 -14.74 18.73
CA ARG A 86 4.71 -15.14 17.64
C ARG A 86 4.10 -14.79 16.28
N GLU A 87 4.94 -14.40 15.33
CA GLU A 87 4.52 -14.06 13.97
C GLU A 87 3.83 -15.23 13.26
N GLU A 88 4.30 -16.46 13.48
CA GLU A 88 3.68 -17.66 12.93
C GLU A 88 2.23 -17.86 13.42
N HIS A 89 1.97 -17.63 14.72
CA HIS A 89 0.62 -17.73 15.27
C HIS A 89 -0.32 -16.68 14.64
N TRP A 90 0.17 -15.47 14.43
CA TRP A 90 -0.59 -14.43 13.73
C TRP A 90 -0.88 -14.78 12.28
N ARG A 91 0.07 -15.42 11.59
CA ARG A 91 -0.13 -15.89 10.22
C ARG A 91 -1.20 -16.99 10.16
N ASN A 92 -1.14 -17.98 11.06
CA ASN A 92 -2.13 -19.04 11.13
C ASN A 92 -3.52 -18.49 11.48
N TYR A 93 -3.60 -17.54 12.40
CA TYR A 93 -4.84 -16.85 12.73
C TYR A 93 -5.38 -16.05 11.54
N ALA A 94 -4.53 -15.35 10.81
CA ALA A 94 -4.93 -14.62 9.61
C ALA A 94 -5.49 -15.55 8.54
N ARG A 95 -4.87 -16.74 8.32
CA ARG A 95 -5.36 -17.75 7.38
C ARG A 95 -6.77 -18.25 7.75
N ALA A 96 -6.96 -18.65 9.00
CA ALA A 96 -8.27 -19.10 9.47
C ALA A 96 -9.35 -18.00 9.35
N ARG A 97 -8.98 -16.73 9.65
CA ARG A 97 -9.91 -15.59 9.49
C ARG A 97 -10.19 -15.28 8.03
N PHE A 98 -9.21 -15.46 7.14
CA PHE A 98 -9.36 -15.28 5.71
C PHE A 98 -10.41 -16.26 5.15
N GLU A 99 -10.27 -17.54 5.44
CA GLU A 99 -11.22 -18.58 5.01
C GLU A 99 -12.63 -18.31 5.55
N GLN A 100 -12.74 -17.89 6.81
CA GLN A 100 -14.01 -17.56 7.43
C GLN A 100 -14.73 -16.37 6.76
N ILE A 101 -13.96 -15.34 6.34
CA ILE A 101 -14.53 -14.08 5.81
C ILE A 101 -14.79 -14.18 4.31
N TYR A 102 -13.87 -14.78 3.57
CA TYR A 102 -13.94 -14.81 2.11
C TYR A 102 -14.47 -16.13 1.54
N ALA A 103 -14.57 -17.18 2.35
CA ALA A 103 -14.93 -18.54 1.93
C ALA A 103 -14.03 -19.05 0.76
N GLU A 104 -12.78 -18.60 0.73
CA GLU A 104 -11.75 -18.96 -0.25
C GLU A 104 -10.65 -19.77 0.47
N ASP A 105 -10.04 -20.73 -0.25
CA ASP A 105 -8.94 -21.54 0.26
C ASP A 105 -7.69 -20.66 0.50
N ALA A 106 -7.25 -20.56 1.75
CA ALA A 106 -6.11 -19.73 2.13
C ALA A 106 -4.78 -20.22 1.52
N ASP A 107 -4.68 -21.47 1.04
CA ASP A 107 -3.47 -21.97 0.37
C ASP A 107 -3.24 -21.32 -1.00
N GLN A 108 -4.28 -20.79 -1.61
CA GLN A 108 -4.19 -20.05 -2.88
C GLN A 108 -3.76 -18.59 -2.69
N TRP A 109 -3.60 -18.13 -1.43
CA TRP A 109 -3.29 -16.74 -1.11
C TRP A 109 -2.02 -16.59 -0.28
N ASP A 110 -1.12 -15.71 -0.72
CA ASP A 110 0.01 -15.27 0.11
C ASP A 110 -0.50 -14.23 1.11
N ILE A 111 -0.64 -14.63 2.37
CA ILE A 111 -1.20 -13.79 3.42
C ILE A 111 -0.06 -13.21 4.25
N ARG A 112 0.02 -11.89 4.27
CA ARG A 112 1.01 -11.12 5.04
C ARG A 112 0.31 -10.32 6.13
N VAL A 113 0.86 -10.38 7.33
CA VAL A 113 0.37 -9.67 8.50
C VAL A 113 1.30 -8.50 8.78
N ALA A 114 0.75 -7.29 8.91
CA ALA A 114 1.51 -6.13 9.31
C ALA A 114 2.10 -6.33 10.71
N ARG A 115 3.35 -5.90 10.90
CA ARG A 115 4.00 -5.97 12.20
C ARG A 115 3.40 -4.94 13.13
N ASP A 116 3.16 -5.31 14.38
CA ASP A 116 2.75 -4.40 15.44
C ASP A 116 3.13 -4.97 16.82
N LEU A 117 2.95 -4.15 17.84
CA LEU A 117 3.20 -4.53 19.22
C LEU A 117 2.19 -5.61 19.68
N PRO A 118 2.58 -6.48 20.63
CA PRO A 118 1.66 -7.44 21.23
C PRO A 118 0.42 -6.76 21.85
N GLY A 119 -0.73 -7.44 21.75
CA GLY A 119 -1.97 -6.94 22.33
C GLY A 119 -2.67 -5.85 21.50
N ARG A 120 -2.24 -5.62 20.26
CA ARG A 120 -2.89 -4.69 19.33
C ARG A 120 -3.54 -5.43 18.17
N ASP A 121 -4.59 -4.82 17.62
CA ASP A 121 -5.16 -5.24 16.35
C ASP A 121 -4.12 -5.16 15.25
N ARG A 122 -4.20 -6.06 14.28
CA ARG A 122 -3.29 -6.08 13.12
C ARG A 122 -4.06 -6.03 11.82
N ILE A 123 -3.36 -5.69 10.76
CA ILE A 123 -3.86 -5.79 9.40
C ILE A 123 -3.15 -6.95 8.72
N ALA A 124 -3.93 -7.74 7.97
CA ALA A 124 -3.38 -8.67 7.02
C ALA A 124 -3.85 -8.31 5.61
N VAL A 125 -2.97 -8.58 4.66
CA VAL A 125 -3.25 -8.45 3.24
C VAL A 125 -2.96 -9.78 2.58
N ALA A 126 -3.89 -10.24 1.75
CA ALA A 126 -3.75 -11.46 0.98
C ALA A 126 -3.83 -11.16 -0.51
N TRP A 127 -2.95 -11.75 -1.31
CA TRP A 127 -3.00 -11.70 -2.77
C TRP A 127 -2.72 -13.08 -3.36
N PRO A 128 -3.17 -13.36 -4.62
CA PRO A 128 -3.02 -14.70 -5.20
C PRO A 128 -1.55 -15.16 -5.23
N VAL A 129 -1.29 -16.37 -4.72
CA VAL A 129 0.04 -16.99 -4.75
C VAL A 129 0.54 -17.11 -6.19
N GLU A 130 -0.34 -17.54 -7.12
CA GLU A 130 0.01 -17.68 -8.54
C GLU A 130 0.57 -16.37 -9.13
N LEU A 131 -0.05 -15.23 -8.82
CA LEU A 131 0.44 -13.92 -9.29
C LEU A 131 1.89 -13.68 -8.83
N ARG A 132 2.15 -13.91 -7.55
CA ARG A 132 3.48 -13.71 -6.96
C ARG A 132 4.51 -14.65 -7.59
N GLU A 133 4.18 -15.93 -7.66
CA GLU A 133 5.08 -16.95 -8.19
C GLU A 133 5.44 -16.67 -9.64
N ARG A 134 4.46 -16.37 -10.49
CA ARG A 134 4.71 -16.03 -11.88
C ARG A 134 5.59 -14.80 -12.05
N LEU A 135 5.35 -13.73 -11.29
CA LEU A 135 6.21 -12.54 -11.34
C LEU A 135 7.65 -12.85 -10.92
N LEU A 136 7.83 -13.71 -9.90
CA LEU A 136 9.15 -14.10 -9.42
C LEU A 136 9.90 -15.09 -10.35
N THR A 137 9.25 -15.67 -11.37
CA THR A 137 9.98 -16.47 -12.39
C THR A 137 10.92 -15.62 -13.25
N HIS A 138 10.68 -14.32 -13.33
CA HIS A 138 11.54 -13.41 -14.07
C HIS A 138 12.81 -13.10 -13.27
N ALA A 139 13.97 -13.42 -13.85
CA ALA A 139 15.28 -13.31 -13.18
C ALA A 139 15.64 -11.89 -12.72
N ASN A 140 15.03 -10.86 -13.32
CA ASN A 140 15.23 -9.46 -13.00
C ASN A 140 14.23 -8.91 -11.97
N VAL A 141 13.29 -9.73 -11.46
CA VAL A 141 12.38 -9.36 -10.38
C VAL A 141 12.96 -9.79 -9.03
N HIS A 142 13.23 -8.85 -8.16
CA HIS A 142 13.83 -9.10 -6.84
C HIS A 142 12.80 -9.25 -5.73
N SER A 143 11.70 -8.51 -5.81
CA SER A 143 10.66 -8.58 -4.78
C SER A 143 9.29 -8.33 -5.36
N VAL A 144 8.28 -8.94 -4.72
CA VAL A 144 6.87 -8.68 -4.97
C VAL A 144 6.22 -8.37 -3.63
N ARG A 145 5.64 -7.17 -3.49
CA ARG A 145 5.08 -6.67 -2.23
C ARG A 145 3.76 -5.96 -2.46
N VAL A 146 2.96 -5.80 -1.41
CA VAL A 146 1.77 -4.96 -1.44
C VAL A 146 2.12 -3.54 -1.04
N ASP A 147 1.76 -2.59 -1.89
CA ASP A 147 2.14 -1.18 -1.72
C ASP A 147 1.60 -0.60 -0.41
N LEU A 148 0.34 -0.88 -0.08
CA LEU A 148 -0.30 -0.38 1.13
C LEU A 148 0.46 -0.71 2.42
N LEU A 149 1.00 -1.94 2.55
CA LEU A 149 1.73 -2.33 3.77
C LEU A 149 3.01 -1.54 3.94
N GLU A 150 3.73 -1.27 2.87
CA GLU A 150 4.95 -0.45 2.94
C GLU A 150 4.64 1.02 3.21
N GLN A 151 3.57 1.54 2.61
CA GLN A 151 3.10 2.90 2.91
C GLN A 151 2.66 3.04 4.37
N LEU A 152 2.05 2.00 4.91
CA LEU A 152 1.65 1.94 6.31
C LEU A 152 2.85 1.93 7.26
N ASP A 153 3.85 1.09 6.97
CA ASP A 153 5.09 1.05 7.75
C ASP A 153 5.83 2.40 7.70
N LEU A 154 5.87 3.03 6.53
CA LEU A 154 6.46 4.36 6.36
C LEU A 154 5.70 5.42 7.17
N LEU A 155 4.37 5.43 7.10
CA LEU A 155 3.52 6.35 7.85
C LEU A 155 3.76 6.23 9.35
N LEU A 156 3.72 5.02 9.89
CA LEU A 156 3.88 4.78 11.32
C LEU A 156 5.32 5.01 11.81
N THR A 157 6.31 4.85 10.93
CA THR A 157 7.69 5.22 11.24
C THR A 157 7.83 6.74 11.37
N GLN A 158 7.19 7.51 10.49
CA GLN A 158 7.27 8.97 10.49
C GLN A 158 6.35 9.59 11.56
N ILE A 159 5.18 9.02 11.77
CA ILE A 159 4.14 9.52 12.69
C ILE A 159 3.60 8.36 13.53
N PRO A 160 4.33 7.94 14.58
CA PRO A 160 3.96 6.74 15.36
C PRO A 160 2.58 6.81 16.04
N LYS A 161 2.06 8.02 16.30
CA LYS A 161 0.75 8.24 16.91
C LYS A 161 -0.27 8.77 15.91
N PHE A 162 -0.11 8.44 14.62
CA PHE A 162 -1.03 8.88 13.60
C PHE A 162 -2.49 8.51 13.95
N SER A 163 -3.37 9.49 13.86
CA SER A 163 -4.83 9.33 13.95
C SER A 163 -5.43 9.82 12.65
N GLY A 164 -6.14 8.94 11.93
CA GLY A 164 -6.71 9.32 10.65
C GLY A 164 -6.88 8.14 9.70
N CYS A 165 -6.91 8.45 8.44
CA CYS A 165 -7.13 7.49 7.37
C CYS A 165 -5.95 7.47 6.40
N LEU A 166 -5.37 6.29 6.17
CA LEU A 166 -4.47 6.03 5.06
C LEU A 166 -5.31 5.52 3.88
N LEU A 167 -5.20 6.16 2.73
CA LEU A 167 -5.91 5.80 1.51
C LEU A 167 -4.94 5.44 0.39
N GLU A 168 -5.16 4.30 -0.24
CA GLU A 168 -4.61 3.95 -1.55
C GLU A 168 -5.76 4.01 -2.56
N ILE A 169 -5.80 5.09 -3.36
CA ILE A 169 -6.90 5.38 -4.29
C ILE A 169 -6.52 4.85 -5.67
N GLU A 170 -7.44 4.07 -6.24
CA GLU A 170 -7.33 3.49 -7.58
C GLU A 170 -8.62 3.80 -8.38
N PRO A 171 -8.61 3.69 -9.70
CA PRO A 171 -9.84 3.74 -10.48
C PRO A 171 -10.87 2.72 -9.97
N GLY A 172 -12.06 3.20 -9.61
CA GLY A 172 -13.18 2.36 -9.16
C GLY A 172 -13.10 1.84 -7.72
N GLY A 173 -12.06 2.18 -6.96
CA GLY A 173 -11.97 1.75 -5.56
C GLY A 173 -10.85 2.41 -4.77
N ALA A 174 -10.87 2.19 -3.45
CA ALA A 174 -9.78 2.58 -2.57
C ALA A 174 -9.58 1.55 -1.46
N ALA A 175 -8.33 1.27 -1.15
CA ALA A 175 -7.99 0.65 0.12
C ALA A 175 -7.93 1.73 1.19
N MET A 176 -8.59 1.45 2.29
CA MET A 176 -8.71 2.35 3.42
C MET A 176 -8.21 1.67 4.69
N VAL A 177 -7.31 2.33 5.40
CA VAL A 177 -6.83 1.91 6.71
C VAL A 177 -7.09 3.03 7.71
N LEU A 178 -7.92 2.74 8.70
CA LEU A 178 -8.23 3.67 9.78
C LEU A 178 -7.32 3.39 10.98
N LEU A 179 -6.71 4.45 11.49
CA LEU A 179 -5.83 4.40 12.65
C LEU A 179 -6.30 5.40 13.71
N SER A 180 -6.12 5.05 14.98
CA SER A 180 -6.29 5.92 16.12
C SER A 180 -5.09 5.80 17.04
N TYR A 181 -4.33 6.90 17.23
CA TYR A 181 -3.08 6.92 18.00
C TYR A 181 -2.08 5.83 17.58
N GLY A 182 -1.91 5.62 16.27
CA GLY A 182 -1.04 4.61 15.69
C GLY A 182 -1.55 3.17 15.86
N LYS A 183 -2.78 2.97 16.35
CA LYS A 183 -3.39 1.64 16.48
C LYS A 183 -4.34 1.40 15.31
N PHE A 184 -4.28 0.21 14.75
CA PHE A 184 -5.20 -0.19 13.71
C PHE A 184 -6.62 -0.31 14.26
N ARG A 185 -7.59 0.18 13.48
CA ARG A 185 -9.00 0.09 13.81
C ARG A 185 -9.78 -0.67 12.75
N ARG A 186 -9.51 -0.37 11.48
CA ARG A 186 -10.20 -1.01 10.38
C ARG A 186 -9.37 -0.94 9.12
N ALA A 187 -9.45 -1.99 8.30
CA ALA A 187 -8.93 -2.00 6.94
C ALA A 187 -9.98 -2.61 6.02
N ARG A 188 -10.26 -1.94 4.90
CA ARG A 188 -11.16 -2.48 3.89
C ARG A 188 -10.90 -1.87 2.53
N TRP A 189 -11.28 -2.61 1.49
CA TRP A 189 -11.44 -2.10 0.14
C TRP A 189 -12.86 -1.56 -0.06
N CYS A 190 -12.99 -0.32 -0.52
CA CYS A 190 -14.26 0.32 -0.85
C CYS A 190 -14.33 0.58 -2.33
N ARG A 191 -15.45 0.19 -2.97
CA ARG A 191 -15.76 0.59 -4.34
C ARG A 191 -16.46 1.93 -4.32
N PHE A 192 -16.20 2.75 -5.32
CA PHE A 192 -16.88 4.01 -5.54
C PHE A 192 -16.88 4.34 -7.04
N GLU A 193 -17.88 5.11 -7.48
CA GLU A 193 -18.00 5.54 -8.87
C GLU A 193 -17.38 6.93 -9.06
N ASP A 194 -17.44 7.76 -8.02
CA ASP A 194 -16.94 9.13 -8.05
C ASP A 194 -16.32 9.57 -6.71
N ALA A 195 -15.76 10.78 -6.72
CA ALA A 195 -15.14 11.40 -5.55
C ALA A 195 -16.11 11.56 -4.37
N GLN A 196 -17.41 11.73 -4.65
CA GLN A 196 -18.41 11.90 -3.61
C GLN A 196 -18.73 10.59 -2.91
N GLY A 197 -18.82 9.50 -3.66
CA GLY A 197 -18.97 8.14 -3.14
C GLY A 197 -17.78 7.74 -2.27
N LEU A 198 -16.53 8.03 -2.69
CA LEU A 198 -15.35 7.82 -1.87
C LEU A 198 -15.44 8.60 -0.55
N ALA A 199 -15.77 9.90 -0.62
CA ALA A 199 -15.89 10.73 0.56
C ALA A 199 -16.96 10.20 1.52
N ALA A 200 -18.11 9.77 1.00
CA ALA A 200 -19.18 9.18 1.81
C ALA A 200 -18.72 7.88 2.48
N ALA A 201 -18.05 6.99 1.76
CA ALA A 201 -17.52 5.73 2.29
C ALA A 201 -16.52 5.97 3.44
N VAL A 202 -15.56 6.87 3.26
CA VAL A 202 -14.57 7.20 4.30
C VAL A 202 -15.24 7.84 5.52
N CYS A 203 -16.16 8.79 5.32
CA CYS A 203 -16.88 9.42 6.44
C CYS A 203 -17.71 8.41 7.25
N THR A 204 -18.39 7.47 6.58
CA THR A 204 -19.17 6.43 7.24
C THR A 204 -18.29 5.52 8.09
N GLU A 205 -17.18 5.06 7.54
CA GLU A 205 -16.25 4.20 8.27
C GLU A 205 -15.57 4.94 9.41
N TRP A 206 -15.20 6.21 9.21
CA TRP A 206 -14.62 7.02 10.27
C TRP A 206 -15.62 7.28 11.41
N ALA A 207 -16.87 7.60 11.10
CA ALA A 207 -17.92 7.76 12.11
C ALA A 207 -18.10 6.49 12.95
N SER A 208 -17.96 5.29 12.34
CA SER A 208 -18.03 4.03 13.08
C SER A 208 -16.87 3.86 14.08
N VAL A 209 -15.68 4.38 13.77
CA VAL A 209 -14.53 4.38 14.69
C VAL A 209 -14.74 5.39 15.82
N GLN A 210 -15.21 6.59 15.47
CA GLN A 210 -15.49 7.65 16.47
C GLN A 210 -16.59 7.25 17.47
N ALA A 211 -17.57 6.45 17.05
CA ALA A 211 -18.63 5.95 17.94
C ALA A 211 -18.07 5.01 19.02
N ILE A 212 -16.93 4.37 18.79
CA ILE A 212 -16.28 3.43 19.72
C ILE A 212 -15.19 4.14 20.54
N GLU A 213 -14.55 5.17 19.97
CA GLU A 213 -13.42 5.87 20.57
C GLU A 213 -13.63 7.38 20.56
N THR A 214 -13.28 8.02 21.67
CA THR A 214 -13.24 9.49 21.74
C THR A 214 -11.97 9.99 21.05
N VAL A 215 -12.01 10.17 19.74
CA VAL A 215 -10.91 10.79 18.98
C VAL A 215 -11.27 12.28 18.80
N PRO A 216 -10.44 13.20 19.26
CA PRO A 216 -10.68 14.63 19.03
C PRO A 216 -10.75 14.93 17.54
N ALA A 217 -11.78 15.65 17.11
CA ALA A 217 -12.00 15.97 15.69
C ALA A 217 -10.85 16.73 15.04
N GLY A 218 -10.03 17.45 15.81
CA GLY A 218 -8.91 18.25 15.34
C GLY A 218 -7.62 17.46 15.04
N GLU A 219 -7.54 16.17 15.37
CA GLU A 219 -6.34 15.35 15.18
C GLU A 219 -6.39 14.45 13.94
N ILE A 220 -7.45 14.54 13.15
CA ILE A 220 -7.61 13.69 11.96
C ILE A 220 -6.70 14.19 10.85
N ALA A 221 -5.86 13.32 10.34
CA ALA A 221 -5.04 13.55 9.16
C ALA A 221 -5.35 12.53 8.06
N LEU A 222 -5.26 12.96 6.82
CA LEU A 222 -5.39 12.10 5.66
C LEU A 222 -4.00 11.86 5.07
N ALA A 223 -3.53 10.60 5.11
CA ALA A 223 -2.33 10.19 4.43
C ALA A 223 -2.71 9.48 3.13
N LEU A 224 -2.14 9.91 2.02
CA LEU A 224 -2.35 9.30 0.73
C LEU A 224 -1.20 8.34 0.45
N ALA A 225 -1.52 7.07 0.27
CA ALA A 225 -0.60 6.14 -0.33
C ALA A 225 -0.38 6.52 -1.81
N SER A 226 0.79 6.20 -2.32
CA SER A 226 1.23 6.56 -3.67
C SER A 226 0.13 6.38 -4.71
N VAL A 227 -0.18 7.47 -5.33
CA VAL A 227 -1.06 7.53 -6.48
C VAL A 227 -0.19 7.61 -7.73
N ALA A 228 -0.70 7.15 -8.87
CA ALA A 228 -0.05 7.36 -10.16
C ALA A 228 0.40 8.82 -10.30
N PRO A 229 1.60 9.10 -10.85
CA PRO A 229 2.29 10.40 -10.77
C PRO A 229 1.56 11.58 -11.42
N ARG A 230 0.48 11.31 -12.13
CA ARG A 230 -0.45 12.33 -12.58
C ARG A 230 -1.71 12.19 -11.76
N ALA A 231 -1.76 12.94 -10.64
CA ALA A 231 -2.99 13.11 -9.89
C ALA A 231 -4.09 13.50 -10.88
N ASP A 232 -4.95 12.55 -11.19
CA ASP A 232 -6.16 12.81 -11.93
C ASP A 232 -6.92 13.91 -11.16
N THR A 233 -7.48 14.86 -11.88
CA THR A 233 -8.25 15.96 -11.29
C THR A 233 -9.32 15.46 -10.32
N ASP A 234 -9.83 14.25 -10.55
CA ASP A 234 -10.83 13.59 -9.71
C ASP A 234 -10.26 13.11 -8.36
N GLN A 235 -9.02 12.63 -8.29
CA GLN A 235 -8.39 12.29 -7.02
C GLN A 235 -8.12 13.52 -6.16
N ALA A 236 -7.59 14.58 -6.75
CA ALA A 236 -7.37 15.84 -6.04
C ALA A 236 -8.71 16.45 -5.57
N ARG A 237 -9.78 16.25 -6.33
CA ARG A 237 -11.13 16.63 -5.94
C ARG A 237 -11.65 15.78 -4.79
N ALA A 238 -11.46 14.45 -4.83
CA ALA A 238 -11.85 13.52 -3.77
C ALA A 238 -11.15 13.86 -2.46
N VAL A 239 -9.84 14.12 -2.50
CA VAL A 239 -9.05 14.51 -1.33
C VAL A 239 -9.55 15.82 -0.72
N ARG A 240 -9.80 16.84 -1.55
CA ARG A 240 -10.36 18.12 -1.06
C ARG A 240 -11.74 17.97 -0.43
N LEU A 241 -12.58 17.14 -1.04
CA LEU A 241 -13.91 16.85 -0.54
C LEU A 241 -13.85 16.11 0.81
N LEU A 242 -12.97 15.14 0.93
CA LEU A 242 -12.70 14.40 2.18
C LEU A 242 -12.18 15.34 3.27
N ALA A 243 -11.18 16.15 2.95
CA ALA A 243 -10.62 17.11 3.88
C ALA A 243 -11.70 18.07 4.41
N SER A 244 -12.55 18.59 3.53
CA SER A 244 -13.65 19.48 3.91
C SER A 244 -14.70 18.79 4.78
N ARG A 245 -15.12 17.56 4.46
CA ARG A 245 -16.18 16.85 5.19
C ARG A 245 -15.73 16.33 6.55
N LEU A 246 -14.46 15.92 6.66
CA LEU A 246 -13.89 15.38 7.89
C LEU A 246 -13.31 16.48 8.80
N GLY A 247 -13.32 17.75 8.37
CA GLY A 247 -12.65 18.83 9.10
C GLY A 247 -11.14 18.63 9.21
N ILE A 248 -10.53 17.96 8.20
CA ILE A 248 -9.11 17.60 8.19
C ILE A 248 -8.29 18.85 7.91
N SER A 249 -7.43 19.23 8.86
CA SER A 249 -6.51 20.36 8.70
C SER A 249 -5.27 20.01 7.86
N HIS A 250 -4.93 18.73 7.72
CA HIS A 250 -3.72 18.28 7.06
C HIS A 250 -3.96 17.05 6.20
N ALA A 251 -3.84 17.21 4.86
CA ALA A 251 -3.69 16.10 3.92
C ALA A 251 -2.26 16.13 3.37
N PHE A 252 -1.56 15.01 3.38
CA PHE A 252 -0.20 14.91 2.83
C PHE A 252 -0.03 13.63 2.02
N SER A 253 0.81 13.71 0.98
CA SER A 253 1.23 12.54 0.21
C SER A 253 2.48 11.94 0.83
N LEU A 254 2.48 10.64 1.06
CA LEU A 254 3.66 9.91 1.56
C LEU A 254 4.79 9.87 0.54
N THR A 255 4.47 9.94 -0.75
CA THR A 255 5.47 9.96 -1.83
C THR A 255 6.30 11.23 -1.87
N ASP A 256 5.70 12.37 -1.54
CA ASP A 256 6.41 13.67 -1.60
C ASP A 256 7.43 13.80 -0.45
N ARG A 257 7.19 13.13 0.69
CA ARG A 257 8.09 13.16 1.84
C ARG A 257 9.28 12.23 1.74
N ALA A 258 9.20 11.16 0.96
CA ALA A 258 10.34 10.25 0.76
C ALA A 258 11.49 10.92 -0.03
N GLN A 259 11.23 12.06 -0.68
CA GLN A 259 12.23 12.89 -1.38
C GLN A 259 12.79 14.02 -0.53
N CYS A 260 12.17 14.38 0.59
CA CYS A 260 12.68 15.35 1.53
C CYS A 260 13.59 14.66 2.55
N THR A 261 14.90 14.63 2.29
CA THR A 261 15.90 14.49 3.34
C THR A 261 15.61 15.52 4.44
N PRO A 262 15.74 15.19 5.73
CA PRO A 262 15.51 16.13 6.81
C PRO A 262 16.53 17.27 6.70
N SER A 263 16.12 18.38 6.10
CA SER A 263 16.82 19.64 6.29
C SER A 263 16.62 20.04 7.77
N HIS A 264 17.71 20.10 8.51
CA HIS A 264 17.78 20.55 9.89
C HIS A 264 16.84 21.73 10.11
N SER A 265 15.81 21.53 10.94
CA SER A 265 15.02 22.62 11.49
C SER A 265 15.93 23.45 12.39
N THR A 266 16.40 24.57 11.86
CA THR A 266 17.04 25.62 12.66
C THR A 266 15.98 26.19 13.59
N THR A 267 16.10 25.86 14.86
CA THR A 267 15.35 26.51 15.95
C THR A 267 15.75 27.97 15.95
N VAL A 268 14.83 28.84 15.59
CA VAL A 268 14.98 30.27 15.86
C VAL A 268 14.33 30.50 17.23
N THR A 269 15.19 30.89 18.18
CA THR A 269 14.84 31.42 19.51
C THR A 269 13.94 32.65 19.43
#